data_4bea7179d6047f91c8ac3c30547650f6
#
_entry.id   4bea7179d6047f91c8ac3c30547650f6
#
_cell.length_a   1.000
_cell.length_b   1.000
_cell.length_c   1.000
_cell.angle_alpha   90.00
_cell.angle_beta   90.00
_cell.angle_gamma   90.00
#
_symmetry.space_group_name_H-M   'P 1'
#
loop_
_entity.id
_entity.type
_entity.pdbx_description
1 polymer ?
#
loop_
_entity_poly.entity_id
_entity_poly.type
_entity_poly.pdbx_seq_one_letter_code
_entity_poly.pdbx_strand_id
1 'polypeptide(L)'
;MRYFSCDCTDMAGNPVALFFENTQCLSCHRQVGWCYEEKDMLVFDVTDAGAFHYRGREYVPCANRASGVCNAMIPADSITAEPALCFACHFNENIPDLNVAGHSELWGKLEAAKRRLLFTLDSLRLSIPDKHQSEIGLSFHFMADKDASDHFRTPLTHVAAVFTGHAQGDITINLAEADDVARHRMRVDMGEQYRTLLGHFRHEVGHFYWDLLIKSDAALLQRFGEVFGDPDLSYQEALDKHYARDPEDQSWRGEFISAYASMHPWEDWAETFAHYLHIIDTLETAREWDLIDFGEFAGLSLPQDNTGCDPLRLLDCWGEFSVKLNALNRSMGLADAYPFVINRAVQNKLITVHEVLQAARLTQAAV
;
A
#
# COMPACT_ATOMS: atom_id res chain seq x y z
N MET A 1 3.33 -7.91 -7.15
CA MET A 1 2.73 -9.00 -6.33
C MET A 1 2.95 -10.33 -6.99
N ARG A 2 3.42 -11.33 -6.26
CA ARG A 2 3.78 -12.65 -6.80
C ARG A 2 2.59 -13.38 -7.45
N TYR A 3 2.90 -14.29 -8.37
CA TYR A 3 1.96 -15.24 -8.93
C TYR A 3 1.68 -16.36 -7.91
N PHE A 4 0.42 -16.66 -7.70
CA PHE A 4 -0.02 -17.79 -6.89
C PHE A 4 -0.83 -18.75 -7.75
N SER A 5 -0.83 -20.04 -7.41
CA SER A 5 -1.59 -21.03 -8.16
C SER A 5 -2.28 -22.05 -7.26
N CYS A 6 -3.44 -22.50 -7.72
CA CYS A 6 -4.07 -23.70 -7.21
C CYS A 6 -3.34 -24.93 -7.75
N ASP A 7 -3.42 -26.05 -7.02
CA ASP A 7 -2.94 -27.36 -7.47
C ASP A 7 -3.92 -28.07 -8.44
N CYS A 8 -5.09 -27.49 -8.70
CA CYS A 8 -5.94 -27.91 -9.82
C CYS A 8 -5.44 -27.28 -11.13
N THR A 9 -5.82 -27.89 -12.25
CA THR A 9 -5.44 -27.45 -13.58
C THR A 9 -6.64 -26.94 -14.39
N ASP A 10 -6.37 -26.02 -15.31
CA ASP A 10 -7.32 -25.59 -16.33
C ASP A 10 -7.49 -26.66 -17.44
N MET A 11 -8.30 -26.36 -18.46
CA MET A 11 -8.53 -27.25 -19.61
C MET A 11 -7.26 -27.49 -20.45
N ALA A 12 -6.25 -26.64 -20.35
CA ALA A 12 -4.98 -26.79 -21.06
C ALA A 12 -3.93 -27.55 -20.21
N GLY A 13 -4.25 -27.90 -18.96
CA GLY A 13 -3.36 -28.60 -18.03
C GLY A 13 -2.44 -27.66 -17.24
N ASN A 14 -2.64 -26.34 -17.30
CA ASN A 14 -1.87 -25.38 -16.52
C ASN A 14 -2.46 -25.19 -15.12
N PRO A 15 -1.64 -24.93 -14.08
CA PRO A 15 -2.14 -24.55 -12.76
C PRO A 15 -3.07 -23.33 -12.84
N VAL A 16 -4.20 -23.37 -12.13
CA VAL A 16 -5.16 -22.26 -12.13
C VAL A 16 -4.61 -21.10 -11.27
N ALA A 17 -4.51 -19.91 -11.87
CA ALA A 17 -4.05 -18.72 -11.17
C ALA A 17 -4.93 -18.35 -9.98
N LEU A 18 -4.30 -17.96 -8.87
CA LEU A 18 -4.93 -17.39 -7.69
C LEU A 18 -4.43 -15.96 -7.49
N PHE A 19 -5.34 -15.10 -7.06
CA PHE A 19 -5.01 -13.74 -6.64
C PHE A 19 -4.97 -13.65 -5.12
N PHE A 20 -4.20 -12.72 -4.61
CA PHE A 20 -3.98 -12.51 -3.17
C PHE A 20 -5.27 -12.37 -2.36
N GLU A 21 -6.33 -11.85 -2.96
CA GLU A 21 -7.62 -11.63 -2.32
C GLU A 21 -8.56 -12.85 -2.38
N ASN A 22 -8.21 -13.89 -3.12
CA ASN A 22 -9.09 -15.04 -3.24
C ASN A 22 -9.38 -15.70 -1.89
N THR A 23 -10.62 -16.13 -1.70
CA THR A 23 -11.07 -16.98 -0.61
C THR A 23 -11.44 -18.40 -1.08
N GLN A 24 -11.59 -18.53 -2.41
CA GLN A 24 -11.93 -19.77 -3.09
C GLN A 24 -11.29 -19.83 -4.47
N CYS A 25 -10.84 -20.97 -4.91
CA CYS A 25 -10.45 -21.20 -6.30
C CYS A 25 -11.68 -21.18 -7.21
N LEU A 26 -11.67 -20.36 -8.25
CA LEU A 26 -12.82 -20.22 -9.15
C LEU A 26 -13.05 -21.44 -10.05
N SER A 27 -12.05 -22.32 -10.19
CA SER A 27 -12.14 -23.52 -11.03
C SER A 27 -12.60 -24.75 -10.24
N CYS A 28 -11.91 -25.10 -9.15
CA CYS A 28 -12.21 -26.31 -8.38
C CYS A 28 -13.02 -26.06 -7.11
N HIS A 29 -13.34 -24.82 -6.78
CA HIS A 29 -14.13 -24.38 -5.63
C HIS A 29 -13.55 -24.74 -4.25
N ARG A 30 -12.29 -25.21 -4.17
CA ARG A 30 -11.65 -25.41 -2.87
C ARG A 30 -11.38 -24.06 -2.20
N GLN A 31 -11.44 -24.08 -0.86
CA GLN A 31 -11.14 -22.93 -0.05
C GLN A 31 -9.66 -22.58 -0.16
N VAL A 32 -9.36 -21.29 -0.30
CA VAL A 32 -8.00 -20.78 -0.33
C VAL A 32 -7.86 -19.61 0.64
N GLY A 33 -6.64 -19.28 1.02
CA GLY A 33 -6.37 -18.13 1.86
C GLY A 33 -4.89 -17.87 2.01
N TRP A 34 -4.57 -16.61 2.31
CA TRP A 34 -3.21 -16.16 2.54
C TRP A 34 -2.69 -16.65 3.90
N CYS A 35 -1.51 -17.23 3.94
CA CYS A 35 -0.81 -17.55 5.18
C CYS A 35 0.45 -16.71 5.32
N TYR A 36 0.53 -15.87 6.36
CA TYR A 36 1.69 -15.00 6.59
C TYR A 36 2.94 -15.78 7.01
N GLU A 37 2.79 -16.93 7.68
CA GLU A 37 3.91 -17.79 8.08
C GLU A 37 4.52 -18.49 6.87
N GLU A 38 3.67 -19.08 6.01
CA GLU A 38 4.11 -19.75 4.77
C GLU A 38 4.46 -18.75 3.65
N LYS A 39 4.04 -17.49 3.79
CA LYS A 39 4.14 -16.44 2.76
C LYS A 39 3.58 -16.89 1.41
N ASP A 40 2.43 -17.58 1.44
CA ASP A 40 1.80 -18.15 0.24
C ASP A 40 0.27 -18.20 0.34
N MET A 41 -0.38 -18.35 -0.82
CA MET A 41 -1.80 -18.67 -0.93
C MET A 41 -1.97 -20.18 -0.83
N LEU A 42 -2.56 -20.64 0.27
CA LEU A 42 -2.76 -22.06 0.54
C LEU A 42 -4.13 -22.54 0.06
N VAL A 43 -4.17 -23.77 -0.46
CA VAL A 43 -5.40 -24.48 -0.87
C VAL A 43 -5.73 -25.51 0.20
N PHE A 44 -6.89 -25.38 0.83
CA PHE A 44 -7.25 -26.16 2.00
C PHE A 44 -8.15 -27.34 1.66
N ASP A 45 -7.89 -28.48 2.32
CA ASP A 45 -8.85 -29.54 2.49
C ASP A 45 -9.72 -29.21 3.70
N VAL A 46 -11.04 -29.22 3.51
CA VAL A 46 -12.00 -28.91 4.56
C VAL A 46 -12.66 -30.20 5.01
N THR A 47 -12.59 -30.54 6.31
CA THR A 47 -13.22 -31.74 6.89
C THR A 47 -14.73 -31.55 6.99
N ASP A 48 -15.46 -32.65 7.21
CA ASP A 48 -16.90 -32.62 7.47
C ASP A 48 -17.28 -31.77 8.70
N ALA A 49 -16.35 -31.64 9.64
CA ALA A 49 -16.49 -30.75 10.82
C ALA A 49 -16.14 -29.29 10.53
N GLY A 50 -15.75 -28.95 9.31
CA GLY A 50 -15.40 -27.57 8.90
C GLY A 50 -13.97 -27.12 9.25
N ALA A 51 -13.09 -28.03 9.70
CA ALA A 51 -11.69 -27.72 9.96
C ALA A 51 -10.89 -27.64 8.66
N PHE A 52 -9.96 -26.67 8.57
CA PHE A 52 -9.10 -26.43 7.41
C PHE A 52 -7.75 -27.11 7.60
N HIS A 53 -7.34 -27.91 6.63
CA HIS A 53 -6.04 -28.59 6.66
C HIS A 53 -5.23 -28.29 5.40
N TYR A 54 -3.93 -28.08 5.59
CA TYR A 54 -2.95 -28.00 4.53
C TYR A 54 -1.71 -28.81 4.92
N ARG A 55 -1.33 -29.78 4.10
CA ARG A 55 -0.18 -30.69 4.34
C ARG A 55 -0.16 -31.32 5.74
N GLY A 56 -1.34 -31.66 6.27
CA GLY A 56 -1.49 -32.33 7.58
C GLY A 56 -1.43 -31.38 8.79
N ARG A 57 -1.27 -30.07 8.60
CA ARG A 57 -1.36 -29.04 9.65
C ARG A 57 -2.74 -28.40 9.61
N GLU A 58 -3.31 -28.13 10.76
CA GLU A 58 -4.60 -27.45 10.90
C GLU A 58 -4.44 -25.94 10.89
N TYR A 59 -5.40 -25.25 10.27
CA TYR A 59 -5.43 -23.79 10.16
C TYR A 59 -6.79 -23.23 10.59
N VAL A 60 -6.77 -22.04 11.15
CA VAL A 60 -7.96 -21.30 11.58
C VAL A 60 -8.08 -20.02 10.76
N PRO A 61 -9.27 -19.65 10.28
CA PRO A 61 -9.46 -18.39 9.61
C PRO A 61 -9.24 -17.21 10.58
N CYS A 62 -8.63 -16.13 10.09
CA CYS A 62 -8.62 -14.87 10.82
C CYS A 62 -10.05 -14.46 11.21
N ALA A 63 -10.25 -13.96 12.43
CA ALA A 63 -11.57 -13.57 12.94
C ALA A 63 -12.32 -12.62 12.00
N ASN A 64 -11.59 -11.71 11.33
CA ASN A 64 -12.15 -10.77 10.36
C ASN A 64 -12.58 -11.43 9.02
N ARG A 65 -12.32 -12.72 8.82
CA ARG A 65 -12.84 -13.47 7.66
C ARG A 65 -14.36 -13.61 7.71
N ALA A 66 -14.94 -13.73 8.90
CA ALA A 66 -16.40 -13.82 9.08
C ALA A 66 -17.14 -12.59 8.54
N SER A 67 -16.52 -11.41 8.62
CA SER A 67 -17.04 -10.15 8.06
C SER A 67 -16.71 -9.96 6.57
N GLY A 68 -16.06 -10.93 5.91
CA GLY A 68 -15.68 -10.87 4.50
C GLY A 68 -14.53 -9.92 4.18
N VAL A 69 -13.86 -9.36 5.18
CA VAL A 69 -12.82 -8.32 4.98
C VAL A 69 -11.39 -8.87 4.98
N CYS A 70 -11.20 -10.15 5.40
CA CYS A 70 -9.90 -10.80 5.42
C CYS A 70 -9.98 -12.20 4.84
N ASN A 71 -8.94 -12.65 4.15
CA ASN A 71 -8.83 -14.02 3.65
C ASN A 71 -7.69 -14.81 4.31
N ALA A 72 -7.05 -14.24 5.34
CA ALA A 72 -5.90 -14.89 5.96
C ALA A 72 -6.30 -16.13 6.76
N MET A 73 -5.38 -17.10 6.76
CA MET A 73 -5.46 -18.35 7.51
C MET A 73 -4.23 -18.42 8.43
N ILE A 74 -4.45 -18.84 9.66
CA ILE A 74 -3.45 -18.86 10.74
C ILE A 74 -3.25 -20.33 11.13
N PRO A 75 -2.00 -20.83 11.25
CA PRO A 75 -1.78 -22.15 11.82
C PRO A 75 -2.37 -22.26 13.22
N ALA A 76 -3.13 -23.32 13.50
CA ALA A 76 -3.84 -23.46 14.78
C ALA A 76 -2.89 -23.48 15.98
N ASP A 77 -1.68 -24.01 15.81
CA ASP A 77 -0.62 -24.07 16.83
C ASP A 77 0.12 -22.74 17.05
N SER A 78 -0.08 -21.75 16.19
CA SER A 78 0.50 -20.40 16.32
C SER A 78 -0.45 -19.39 17.01
N ILE A 79 -1.67 -19.81 17.37
CA ILE A 79 -2.65 -18.91 18.01
C ILE A 79 -2.30 -18.72 19.48
N THR A 80 -2.05 -17.47 19.86
CA THR A 80 -1.68 -17.09 21.24
C THR A 80 -2.76 -16.29 21.96
N ALA A 81 -3.77 -15.78 21.24
CA ALA A 81 -4.84 -14.94 21.78
C ALA A 81 -6.16 -15.13 21.02
N GLU A 82 -7.27 -14.85 21.68
CA GLU A 82 -8.60 -14.81 21.07
C GLU A 82 -9.15 -13.36 21.12
N PRO A 83 -9.78 -12.86 20.03
CA PRO A 83 -10.00 -13.56 18.76
C PRO A 83 -8.70 -13.75 17.96
N ALA A 84 -8.61 -14.84 17.18
CA ALA A 84 -7.45 -15.12 16.34
C ALA A 84 -7.34 -14.11 15.22
N LEU A 85 -6.38 -13.19 15.29
CA LEU A 85 -6.10 -12.17 14.27
C LEU A 85 -4.82 -12.51 13.51
N CYS A 86 -4.86 -12.40 12.18
CA CYS A 86 -3.67 -12.54 11.36
C CYS A 86 -2.73 -11.33 11.51
N PHE A 87 -1.52 -11.45 11.00
CA PHE A 87 -0.51 -10.39 11.02
C PHE A 87 -1.06 -9.02 10.61
N ALA A 88 -1.78 -8.91 9.49
CA ALA A 88 -2.31 -7.63 9.02
C ALA A 88 -3.45 -7.08 9.90
N CYS A 89 -4.32 -7.95 10.42
CA CYS A 89 -5.44 -7.52 11.25
C CYS A 89 -5.02 -7.17 12.68
N HIS A 90 -3.85 -7.63 13.10
CA HIS A 90 -3.26 -7.26 14.40
C HIS A 90 -2.97 -5.76 14.51
N PHE A 91 -2.66 -5.09 13.41
CA PHE A 91 -2.41 -3.64 13.38
C PHE A 91 -3.69 -2.78 13.45
N ASN A 92 -4.90 -3.37 13.51
CA ASN A 92 -6.15 -2.59 13.63
C ASN A 92 -6.42 -2.24 15.09
N GLU A 93 -6.33 -0.96 15.43
CA GLU A 93 -6.72 -0.43 16.75
C GLU A 93 -8.21 -0.10 16.80
N ASN A 94 -8.73 0.53 15.75
CA ASN A 94 -10.14 0.86 15.62
C ASN A 94 -10.71 0.38 14.29
N ILE A 95 -11.88 -0.25 14.37
CA ILE A 95 -12.66 -0.65 13.21
C ILE A 95 -14.03 0.07 13.23
N PRO A 96 -14.67 0.28 12.07
CA PRO A 96 -15.97 0.92 12.05
C PRO A 96 -17.06 0.07 12.72
N ASP A 97 -18.16 0.70 13.13
CA ASP A 97 -19.34 -0.03 13.63
C ASP A 97 -19.95 -0.87 12.49
N LEU A 98 -19.81 -2.19 12.59
CA LEU A 98 -20.30 -3.14 11.59
C LEU A 98 -21.82 -3.34 11.59
N ASN A 99 -22.53 -2.80 12.58
CA ASN A 99 -24.00 -2.78 12.59
C ASN A 99 -24.58 -1.71 11.66
N VAL A 100 -23.76 -0.75 11.21
CA VAL A 100 -24.16 0.26 10.23
C VAL A 100 -24.06 -0.33 8.82
N ALA A 101 -25.16 -0.23 8.07
CA ALA A 101 -25.22 -0.75 6.70
C ALA A 101 -24.15 -0.12 5.80
N GLY A 102 -23.44 -0.95 5.04
CA GLY A 102 -22.36 -0.53 4.13
C GLY A 102 -20.98 -0.41 4.79
N HIS A 103 -20.87 -0.28 6.12
CA HIS A 103 -19.57 -0.14 6.78
C HIS A 103 -18.65 -1.34 6.56
N SER A 104 -19.17 -2.56 6.61
CA SER A 104 -18.39 -3.78 6.36
C SER A 104 -17.81 -3.80 4.94
N GLU A 105 -18.59 -3.38 3.93
CA GLU A 105 -18.13 -3.33 2.53
C GLU A 105 -17.02 -2.29 2.35
N LEU A 106 -17.23 -1.07 2.85
CA LEU A 106 -16.24 0.01 2.76
C LEU A 106 -14.96 -0.36 3.53
N TRP A 107 -15.08 -0.91 4.73
CA TRP A 107 -13.94 -1.39 5.50
C TRP A 107 -13.21 -2.52 4.76
N GLY A 108 -13.92 -3.44 4.10
CA GLY A 108 -13.32 -4.48 3.28
C GLY A 108 -12.41 -3.94 2.18
N LYS A 109 -12.78 -2.83 1.53
CA LYS A 109 -11.94 -2.16 0.52
C LYS A 109 -10.67 -1.57 1.15
N LEU A 110 -10.78 -0.94 2.33
CA LEU A 110 -9.63 -0.42 3.08
C LEU A 110 -8.69 -1.53 3.54
N GLU A 111 -9.26 -2.61 4.10
CA GLU A 111 -8.48 -3.78 4.52
C GLU A 111 -7.75 -4.44 3.34
N ALA A 112 -8.37 -4.52 2.18
CA ALA A 112 -7.70 -5.04 0.98
C ALA A 112 -6.47 -4.19 0.61
N ALA A 113 -6.59 -2.86 0.63
CA ALA A 113 -5.49 -1.94 0.36
C ALA A 113 -4.38 -2.03 1.43
N LYS A 114 -4.74 -2.06 2.72
CA LYS A 114 -3.80 -2.23 3.83
C LYS A 114 -3.04 -3.56 3.72
N ARG A 115 -3.72 -4.67 3.45
CA ARG A 115 -3.06 -5.97 3.32
C ARG A 115 -2.09 -6.02 2.15
N ARG A 116 -2.41 -5.38 1.02
CA ARG A 116 -1.49 -5.23 -0.11
C ARG A 116 -0.26 -4.41 0.26
N LEU A 117 -0.44 -3.29 0.98
CA LEU A 117 0.67 -2.51 1.51
C LEU A 117 1.59 -3.38 2.38
N LEU A 118 1.02 -4.04 3.41
CA LEU A 118 1.79 -4.87 4.35
C LEU A 118 2.50 -6.04 3.64
N PHE A 119 1.87 -6.62 2.61
CA PHE A 119 2.53 -7.61 1.75
C PHE A 119 3.77 -7.02 1.06
N THR A 120 3.67 -5.82 0.49
CA THR A 120 4.80 -5.16 -0.18
C THR A 120 5.91 -4.84 0.81
N LEU A 121 5.58 -4.32 2.00
CA LEU A 121 6.57 -4.01 3.04
C LEU A 121 7.29 -5.27 3.55
N ASP A 122 6.55 -6.37 3.79
CA ASP A 122 7.13 -7.67 4.19
C ASP A 122 8.01 -8.27 3.06
N SER A 123 7.57 -8.18 1.80
CA SER A 123 8.37 -8.65 0.66
C SER A 123 9.69 -7.88 0.52
N LEU A 124 9.70 -6.61 0.89
CA LEU A 124 10.89 -5.77 0.98
C LEU A 124 11.71 -6.04 2.24
N ARG A 125 11.23 -6.88 3.17
CA ARG A 125 11.86 -7.16 4.46
C ARG A 125 12.10 -5.89 5.30
N LEU A 126 11.18 -4.96 5.25
CA LEU A 126 11.19 -3.78 6.08
C LEU A 126 10.62 -4.11 7.46
N SER A 127 11.20 -3.53 8.51
CA SER A 127 10.64 -3.64 9.87
C SER A 127 9.27 -2.98 9.91
N ILE A 128 8.31 -3.67 10.51
CA ILE A 128 6.96 -3.19 10.73
C ILE A 128 6.65 -3.39 12.22
N PRO A 129 7.30 -2.62 13.13
CA PRO A 129 6.98 -2.69 14.54
C PRO A 129 5.53 -2.24 14.76
N ASP A 130 4.82 -2.95 15.63
CA ASP A 130 3.48 -2.53 16.04
C ASP A 130 3.53 -1.58 17.24
N LYS A 131 2.43 -0.87 17.49
CA LYS A 131 2.30 0.12 18.55
C LYS A 131 2.46 -0.47 19.97
N HIS A 132 2.17 -1.76 20.15
CA HIS A 132 2.32 -2.44 21.44
C HIS A 132 3.77 -2.81 21.75
N GLN A 133 4.63 -2.86 20.73
CA GLN A 133 6.04 -3.26 20.83
C GLN A 133 7.00 -2.08 20.76
N SER A 134 6.58 -0.95 20.20
CA SER A 134 7.45 0.20 19.96
C SER A 134 6.69 1.52 20.12
N GLU A 135 7.36 2.55 20.67
CA GLU A 135 6.82 3.92 20.70
C GLU A 135 6.57 4.46 19.28
N ILE A 136 7.45 4.11 18.34
CA ILE A 136 7.26 4.34 16.91
C ILE A 136 6.81 3.01 16.30
N GLY A 137 5.56 2.62 16.58
CA GLY A 137 4.91 1.42 16.04
C GLY A 137 3.77 1.80 15.11
N LEU A 138 3.48 0.92 14.17
CA LEU A 138 2.39 1.10 13.21
C LEU A 138 1.05 0.65 13.82
N SER A 139 0.00 1.43 13.61
CA SER A 139 -1.40 1.05 13.87
C SER A 139 -2.35 1.70 12.86
N PHE A 140 -3.54 1.12 12.71
CA PHE A 140 -4.58 1.64 11.79
C PHE A 140 -5.90 1.86 12.51
N HIS A 141 -6.49 3.02 12.24
CA HIS A 141 -7.79 3.45 12.76
C HIS A 141 -8.73 3.69 11.58
N PHE A 142 -9.74 2.84 11.43
CA PHE A 142 -10.78 2.98 10.40
C PHE A 142 -12.01 3.63 11.03
N MET A 143 -12.22 4.89 10.72
CA MET A 143 -13.24 5.71 11.37
C MET A 143 -14.26 6.22 10.37
N ALA A 144 -15.53 6.31 10.81
CA ALA A 144 -16.59 6.94 10.04
C ALA A 144 -16.96 8.29 10.68
N ASP A 145 -17.36 9.25 9.86
CA ASP A 145 -17.94 10.49 10.34
C ASP A 145 -19.23 10.20 11.14
N LYS A 146 -19.48 10.96 12.21
CA LYS A 146 -20.60 10.68 13.13
C LYS A 146 -21.99 10.89 12.53
N ASP A 147 -22.11 11.62 11.41
CA ASP A 147 -23.37 11.97 10.77
C ASP A 147 -23.38 11.64 9.27
N ALA A 148 -23.21 10.37 8.92
CA ALA A 148 -23.28 9.90 7.53
C ALA A 148 -24.65 10.11 6.86
N SER A 149 -25.71 10.45 7.62
CA SER A 149 -27.06 10.68 7.09
C SER A 149 -27.27 12.03 6.42
N ASP A 150 -26.39 13.03 6.64
CA ASP A 150 -26.57 14.41 6.17
C ASP A 150 -25.66 14.84 5.00
N HIS A 151 -24.76 13.97 4.52
CA HIS A 151 -23.80 14.30 3.47
C HIS A 151 -24.39 14.65 2.10
N PHE A 152 -25.69 14.48 1.90
CA PHE A 152 -26.37 14.86 0.66
C PHE A 152 -26.83 16.32 0.58
N ARG A 153 -26.71 17.14 1.65
CA ARG A 153 -27.37 18.45 1.71
C ARG A 153 -26.56 19.66 2.18
N THR A 154 -25.30 19.51 2.69
CA THR A 154 -24.61 20.69 3.24
C THR A 154 -23.18 20.82 2.73
N PRO A 155 -22.74 22.03 2.30
CA PRO A 155 -21.31 22.30 2.07
C PRO A 155 -20.54 22.17 3.39
N LEU A 156 -19.29 21.75 3.32
CA LEU A 156 -18.31 21.49 4.39
C LEU A 156 -18.19 22.59 5.47
N THR A 157 -19.19 22.77 6.29
CA THR A 157 -19.11 23.66 7.45
C THR A 157 -19.51 22.91 8.72
N HIS A 158 -18.50 22.55 9.54
CA HIS A 158 -18.61 22.21 10.97
C HIS A 158 -19.29 20.89 11.40
N VAL A 159 -19.09 19.81 10.69
CA VAL A 159 -19.22 18.46 11.28
C VAL A 159 -17.81 18.01 11.67
N ALA A 160 -17.69 17.26 12.78
CA ALA A 160 -16.41 16.67 13.18
C ALA A 160 -16.02 15.59 12.15
N ALA A 161 -15.47 16.05 11.01
CA ALA A 161 -14.94 15.19 9.96
C ALA A 161 -13.73 14.44 10.51
N VAL A 162 -13.67 13.15 10.27
CA VAL A 162 -12.46 12.37 10.53
C VAL A 162 -11.44 12.76 9.48
N PHE A 163 -10.36 13.42 9.91
CA PHE A 163 -9.26 13.72 9.02
C PHE A 163 -8.39 12.47 8.90
N THR A 164 -8.14 12.04 7.67
CA THR A 164 -7.13 11.04 7.39
C THR A 164 -5.75 11.64 7.58
N GLY A 165 -4.83 10.88 8.18
CA GLY A 165 -3.46 11.33 8.38
C GLY A 165 -2.68 10.41 9.30
N HIS A 166 -1.40 10.74 9.45
CA HIS A 166 -0.42 10.03 10.25
C HIS A 166 -0.01 10.85 11.50
N ALA A 167 0.08 10.18 12.64
CA ALA A 167 0.64 10.74 13.87
C ALA A 167 1.46 9.67 14.60
N GLN A 168 2.79 9.74 14.54
CA GLN A 168 3.72 8.85 15.26
C GLN A 168 3.41 7.34 15.06
N GLY A 169 3.06 6.93 13.83
CA GLY A 169 2.72 5.55 13.49
C GLY A 169 1.23 5.21 13.57
N ASP A 170 0.39 6.07 14.15
CA ASP A 170 -1.06 5.94 14.10
C ASP A 170 -1.58 6.50 12.77
N ILE A 171 -2.09 5.63 11.91
CA ILE A 171 -2.66 5.99 10.61
C ILE A 171 -4.19 5.94 10.72
N THR A 172 -4.82 7.08 10.62
CA THR A 172 -6.28 7.20 10.59
C THR A 172 -6.77 7.33 9.17
N ILE A 173 -7.71 6.48 8.76
CA ILE A 173 -8.37 6.54 7.45
C ILE A 173 -9.87 6.72 7.62
N ASN A 174 -10.41 7.72 6.95
CA ASN A 174 -11.87 7.93 6.91
C ASN A 174 -12.52 6.86 6.02
N LEU A 175 -13.54 6.20 6.56
CA LEU A 175 -14.30 5.16 5.85
C LEU A 175 -14.89 5.66 4.52
N ALA A 176 -15.25 6.95 4.45
CA ALA A 176 -15.77 7.59 3.24
C ALA A 176 -14.79 7.53 2.05
N GLU A 177 -13.48 7.38 2.30
CA GLU A 177 -12.51 7.25 1.21
C GLU A 177 -12.65 5.94 0.43
N ALA A 178 -13.25 4.92 1.04
CA ALA A 178 -13.57 3.66 0.37
C ALA A 178 -14.77 3.76 -0.58
N ASP A 179 -15.57 4.83 -0.48
CA ASP A 179 -16.63 5.14 -1.44
C ASP A 179 -16.03 5.73 -2.73
N ASP A 180 -16.29 5.09 -3.87
CA ASP A 180 -15.71 5.49 -5.15
C ASP A 180 -16.19 6.87 -5.61
N VAL A 181 -17.43 7.26 -5.27
CA VAL A 181 -18.00 8.56 -5.63
C VAL A 181 -17.41 9.65 -4.75
N ALA A 182 -17.29 9.41 -3.44
CA ALA A 182 -16.68 10.34 -2.50
C ALA A 182 -15.21 10.58 -2.87
N ARG A 183 -14.45 9.51 -3.10
CA ARG A 183 -13.04 9.59 -3.51
C ARG A 183 -12.86 10.31 -4.85
N HIS A 184 -13.75 10.09 -5.83
CA HIS A 184 -13.70 10.81 -7.11
C HIS A 184 -13.93 12.31 -6.91
N ARG A 185 -14.88 12.71 -6.05
CA ARG A 185 -15.12 14.12 -5.69
C ARG A 185 -13.89 14.73 -5.03
N MET A 186 -13.33 14.08 -4.00
CA MET A 186 -12.10 14.54 -3.35
C MET A 186 -10.98 14.75 -4.34
N ARG A 187 -10.79 13.79 -5.27
CA ARG A 187 -9.77 13.91 -6.32
C ARG A 187 -9.96 15.13 -7.21
N VAL A 188 -11.21 15.43 -7.60
CA VAL A 188 -11.53 16.60 -8.43
C VAL A 188 -11.35 17.88 -7.63
N ASP A 189 -11.85 17.93 -6.40
CA ASP A 189 -11.78 19.11 -5.53
C ASP A 189 -10.33 19.49 -5.16
N MET A 190 -9.45 18.49 -5.02
CA MET A 190 -8.03 18.68 -4.73
C MET A 190 -7.16 18.81 -5.98
N GLY A 191 -7.73 18.71 -7.19
CA GLY A 191 -6.99 18.78 -8.46
C GLY A 191 -5.99 17.63 -8.67
N GLU A 192 -6.16 16.49 -8.00
CA GLU A 192 -5.27 15.35 -8.10
C GLU A 192 -5.50 14.55 -9.38
N GLN A 193 -4.43 14.15 -10.05
CA GLN A 193 -4.52 13.32 -11.26
C GLN A 193 -4.79 11.84 -10.91
N TYR A 194 -4.36 11.39 -9.74
CA TYR A 194 -4.42 10.00 -9.31
C TYR A 194 -4.69 9.94 -7.81
N ARG A 195 -5.73 9.21 -7.39
CA ARG A 195 -6.05 8.97 -5.98
C ARG A 195 -6.64 7.57 -5.83
N THR A 196 -5.88 6.67 -5.23
CA THR A 196 -6.32 5.31 -4.90
C THR A 196 -6.16 5.05 -3.41
N LEU A 197 -6.95 4.12 -2.86
CA LEU A 197 -6.81 3.71 -1.46
C LEU A 197 -5.39 3.22 -1.17
N LEU A 198 -4.86 2.35 -2.02
CA LEU A 198 -3.51 1.81 -1.85
C LEU A 198 -2.44 2.91 -1.95
N GLY A 199 -2.61 3.89 -2.85
CA GLY A 199 -1.73 5.06 -2.95
C GLY A 199 -1.71 5.86 -1.65
N HIS A 200 -2.88 6.10 -1.06
CA HIS A 200 -3.01 6.81 0.21
C HIS A 200 -2.35 6.06 1.37
N PHE A 201 -2.61 4.77 1.51
CA PHE A 201 -1.91 3.94 2.51
C PHE A 201 -0.39 3.97 2.34
N ARG A 202 0.12 3.97 1.10
CA ARG A 202 1.55 4.08 0.82
C ARG A 202 2.11 5.43 1.24
N HIS A 203 1.34 6.51 1.04
CA HIS A 203 1.70 7.85 1.45
C HIS A 203 1.81 7.96 2.98
N GLU A 204 0.78 7.57 3.72
CA GLU A 204 0.77 7.63 5.19
C GLU A 204 1.89 6.77 5.82
N VAL A 205 2.14 5.60 5.24
CA VAL A 205 3.28 4.78 5.66
C VAL A 205 4.63 5.41 5.28
N GLY A 206 4.69 6.26 4.26
CA GLY A 206 5.86 7.08 3.96
C GLY A 206 6.24 7.97 5.14
N HIS A 207 5.27 8.63 5.76
CA HIS A 207 5.46 9.41 6.98
C HIS A 207 5.94 8.55 8.15
N PHE A 208 5.36 7.36 8.34
CA PHE A 208 5.80 6.41 9.35
C PHE A 208 7.28 6.02 9.17
N TYR A 209 7.71 5.70 7.94
CA TYR A 209 9.12 5.35 7.69
C TYR A 209 10.06 6.56 7.81
N TRP A 210 9.60 7.78 7.58
CA TRP A 210 10.38 8.97 7.89
C TRP A 210 10.64 9.08 9.40
N ASP A 211 9.60 8.94 10.22
CA ASP A 211 9.73 8.94 11.69
C ASP A 211 10.63 7.80 12.19
N LEU A 212 10.49 6.60 11.61
CA LEU A 212 11.21 5.40 12.03
C LEU A 212 12.69 5.40 11.63
N LEU A 213 13.01 5.87 10.42
CA LEU A 213 14.34 5.70 9.84
C LEU A 213 15.16 6.99 9.80
N ILE A 214 14.53 8.14 9.52
CA ILE A 214 15.24 9.39 9.20
C ILE A 214 15.34 10.31 10.40
N LYS A 215 14.24 10.52 11.10
CA LYS A 215 14.10 11.56 12.13
C LYS A 215 15.17 11.51 13.22
N SER A 216 15.60 10.34 13.64
CA SER A 216 16.57 10.13 14.71
C SER A 216 17.99 9.82 14.23
N ASP A 217 18.21 9.67 12.93
CA ASP A 217 19.52 9.43 12.32
C ASP A 217 20.07 10.72 11.70
N ALA A 218 21.11 11.29 12.31
CA ALA A 218 21.68 12.57 11.89
C ALA A 218 22.22 12.56 10.44
N ALA A 219 22.75 11.44 9.96
CA ALA A 219 23.27 11.32 8.61
C ALA A 219 22.14 11.23 7.58
N LEU A 220 21.11 10.44 7.87
CA LEU A 220 19.92 10.35 7.03
C LEU A 220 19.11 11.64 7.02
N LEU A 221 19.00 12.33 8.17
CA LEU A 221 18.34 13.64 8.26
C LEU A 221 19.08 14.72 7.45
N GLN A 222 20.42 14.74 7.49
CA GLN A 222 21.21 15.61 6.63
C GLN A 222 20.97 15.30 5.16
N ARG A 223 21.04 14.02 4.77
CA ARG A 223 20.79 13.58 3.39
C ARG A 223 19.38 13.93 2.91
N PHE A 224 18.39 13.79 3.78
CA PHE A 224 17.02 14.24 3.53
C PHE A 224 16.98 15.74 3.22
N GLY A 225 17.61 16.57 4.07
CA GLY A 225 17.65 18.01 3.87
C GLY A 225 18.29 18.43 2.54
N GLU A 226 19.33 17.71 2.10
CA GLU A 226 20.00 17.98 0.81
C GLU A 226 19.12 17.66 -0.42
N VAL A 227 18.17 16.72 -0.29
CA VAL A 227 17.39 16.22 -1.43
C VAL A 227 15.96 16.73 -1.43
N PHE A 228 15.32 16.77 -0.27
CA PHE A 228 13.91 17.13 -0.11
C PHE A 228 13.72 18.55 0.43
N GLY A 229 14.70 19.09 1.13
CA GLY A 229 14.62 20.40 1.78
C GLY A 229 14.53 20.33 3.29
N ASP A 230 14.38 21.50 3.93
CA ASP A 230 14.37 21.66 5.37
C ASP A 230 13.08 21.08 5.98
N PRO A 231 13.16 20.01 6.80
CA PRO A 231 11.98 19.41 7.43
C PRO A 231 11.38 20.28 8.55
N ASP A 232 12.12 21.27 9.06
CA ASP A 232 11.68 22.16 10.15
C ASP A 232 10.86 23.36 9.67
N LEU A 233 10.55 23.43 8.37
CA LEU A 233 9.63 24.43 7.83
C LEU A 233 8.26 24.33 8.51
N SER A 234 7.60 25.48 8.69
CA SER A 234 6.25 25.50 9.26
C SER A 234 5.25 24.78 8.35
N TYR A 235 4.78 23.62 8.80
CA TYR A 235 3.79 22.82 8.06
C TYR A 235 2.50 23.62 7.78
N GLN A 236 1.99 24.35 8.79
CA GLN A 236 0.76 25.14 8.64
C GLN A 236 0.93 26.26 7.61
N GLU A 237 2.05 26.98 7.63
CA GLU A 237 2.31 28.03 6.63
C GLU A 237 2.46 27.45 5.22
N ALA A 238 3.07 26.28 5.09
CA ALA A 238 3.22 25.56 3.82
C ALA A 238 1.84 25.12 3.29
N LEU A 239 0.99 24.59 4.16
CA LEU A 239 -0.38 24.18 3.85
C LEU A 239 -1.25 25.38 3.38
N ASP A 240 -1.20 26.49 4.11
CA ASP A 240 -1.92 27.71 3.75
C ASP A 240 -1.50 28.26 2.39
N LYS A 241 -0.19 28.24 2.11
CA LYS A 241 0.37 28.64 0.79
C LYS A 241 -0.08 27.69 -0.32
N HIS A 242 -0.13 26.38 -0.05
CA HIS A 242 -0.56 25.38 -1.03
C HIS A 242 -2.01 25.63 -1.45
N TYR A 243 -2.93 25.81 -0.50
CA TYR A 243 -4.34 26.07 -0.80
C TYR A 243 -4.61 27.47 -1.40
N ALA A 244 -3.72 28.43 -1.18
CA ALA A 244 -3.79 29.74 -1.81
C ALA A 244 -3.22 29.77 -3.24
N ARG A 245 -2.59 28.71 -3.70
CA ARG A 245 -1.96 28.58 -5.02
C ARG A 245 -3.02 28.55 -6.12
N ASP A 246 -2.69 29.14 -7.27
CA ASP A 246 -3.49 29.01 -8.48
C ASP A 246 -3.55 27.52 -8.89
N PRO A 247 -4.74 26.92 -9.04
CA PRO A 247 -4.87 25.52 -9.48
C PRO A 247 -4.22 25.22 -10.84
N GLU A 248 -4.05 26.23 -11.68
CA GLU A 248 -3.38 26.11 -12.99
C GLU A 248 -1.85 26.24 -12.91
N ASP A 249 -1.29 26.58 -11.73
CA ASP A 249 0.15 26.68 -11.57
C ASP A 249 0.82 25.30 -11.69
N GLN A 250 1.65 25.17 -12.73
CA GLN A 250 2.39 23.94 -13.04
C GLN A 250 3.89 24.07 -12.71
N SER A 251 4.30 25.11 -11.97
CA SER A 251 5.72 25.37 -11.67
C SER A 251 6.40 24.24 -10.89
N TRP A 252 5.62 23.44 -10.13
CA TRP A 252 6.10 22.29 -9.38
C TRP A 252 6.64 21.14 -10.28
N ARG A 253 6.19 21.03 -11.53
CA ARG A 253 6.51 19.88 -12.42
C ARG A 253 7.99 19.70 -12.72
N GLY A 254 8.79 20.74 -12.54
CA GLY A 254 10.24 20.67 -12.75
C GLY A 254 11.01 19.94 -11.65
N GLU A 255 10.45 19.86 -10.45
CA GLU A 255 11.15 19.42 -9.23
C GLU A 255 10.40 18.37 -8.41
N PHE A 256 9.07 18.27 -8.55
CA PHE A 256 8.21 17.42 -7.73
C PHE A 256 7.39 16.46 -8.57
N ILE A 257 7.00 15.34 -7.96
CA ILE A 257 6.21 14.29 -8.62
C ILE A 257 4.72 14.65 -8.69
N SER A 258 4.24 15.44 -7.74
CA SER A 258 2.86 15.94 -7.67
C SER A 258 2.82 17.38 -7.17
N ALA A 259 1.70 18.07 -7.37
CA ALA A 259 1.48 19.39 -6.79
C ALA A 259 1.52 19.33 -5.25
N TYR A 260 0.96 18.26 -4.66
CA TYR A 260 0.95 18.07 -3.23
C TYR A 260 2.36 17.87 -2.65
N ALA A 261 3.23 17.12 -3.33
CA ALA A 261 4.64 16.97 -2.96
C ALA A 261 5.35 18.34 -2.83
N SER A 262 4.97 19.34 -3.61
CA SER A 262 5.58 20.67 -3.54
C SER A 262 5.15 21.49 -2.31
N MET A 263 4.24 20.99 -1.49
CA MET A 263 3.73 21.70 -0.32
C MET A 263 4.78 21.78 0.79
N HIS A 264 5.37 20.65 1.19
CA HIS A 264 6.30 20.54 2.30
C HIS A 264 7.31 19.39 2.05
N PRO A 265 8.58 19.50 2.48
CA PRO A 265 9.57 18.42 2.33
C PRO A 265 9.12 17.07 2.88
N TRP A 266 8.36 17.06 3.97
CA TRP A 266 7.81 15.86 4.58
C TRP A 266 6.74 15.19 3.69
N GLU A 267 5.91 15.98 3.00
CA GLU A 267 4.95 15.49 2.00
C GLU A 267 5.64 15.02 0.72
N ASP A 268 6.71 15.72 0.30
CA ASP A 268 7.51 15.30 -0.85
C ASP A 268 8.16 13.92 -0.64
N TRP A 269 8.63 13.66 0.58
CA TRP A 269 9.09 12.34 0.96
C TRP A 269 7.97 11.30 0.89
N ALA A 270 6.82 11.56 1.52
CA ALA A 270 5.70 10.62 1.58
C ALA A 270 5.15 10.30 0.19
N GLU A 271 4.98 11.30 -0.66
CA GLU A 271 4.59 11.15 -2.07
C GLU A 271 5.64 10.32 -2.84
N THR A 272 6.93 10.68 -2.72
CA THR A 272 8.03 9.95 -3.39
C THR A 272 8.10 8.49 -2.91
N PHE A 273 7.92 8.25 -1.61
CA PHE A 273 7.87 6.92 -1.02
C PHE A 273 6.69 6.11 -1.56
N ALA A 274 5.50 6.71 -1.64
CA ALA A 274 4.32 6.07 -2.22
C ALA A 274 4.54 5.68 -3.69
N HIS A 275 5.13 6.57 -4.47
CA HIS A 275 5.48 6.29 -5.86
C HIS A 275 6.56 5.21 -6.00
N TYR A 276 7.56 5.21 -5.13
CA TYR A 276 8.56 4.15 -5.10
C TYR A 276 7.92 2.78 -4.86
N LEU A 277 7.06 2.64 -3.84
CA LEU A 277 6.33 1.39 -3.59
C LEU A 277 5.41 1.00 -4.76
N HIS A 278 4.77 1.99 -5.41
CA HIS A 278 3.95 1.75 -6.59
C HIS A 278 4.77 1.14 -7.72
N ILE A 279 5.95 1.71 -8.00
CA ILE A 279 6.85 1.27 -9.06
C ILE A 279 7.31 -0.17 -8.81
N ILE A 280 7.86 -0.45 -7.62
CA ILE A 280 8.42 -1.78 -7.34
C ILE A 280 7.36 -2.88 -7.26
N ASP A 281 6.18 -2.60 -6.69
CA ASP A 281 5.07 -3.58 -6.61
C ASP A 281 4.51 -3.89 -8.02
N THR A 282 4.43 -2.86 -8.87
CA THR A 282 3.97 -3.04 -10.25
C THR A 282 5.00 -3.79 -11.09
N LEU A 283 6.30 -3.48 -10.96
CA LEU A 283 7.36 -4.21 -11.66
C LEU A 283 7.50 -5.65 -11.18
N GLU A 284 7.33 -5.92 -9.88
CA GLU A 284 7.25 -7.29 -9.37
C GLU A 284 6.11 -8.06 -10.07
N THR A 285 4.92 -7.49 -10.10
CA THR A 285 3.77 -8.11 -10.78
C THR A 285 4.06 -8.33 -12.26
N ALA A 286 4.59 -7.33 -12.94
CA ALA A 286 4.89 -7.41 -14.36
C ALA A 286 5.94 -8.50 -14.67
N ARG A 287 6.95 -8.67 -13.81
CA ARG A 287 7.94 -9.75 -13.92
C ARG A 287 7.31 -11.13 -13.72
N GLU A 288 6.49 -11.30 -12.70
CA GLU A 288 5.80 -12.57 -12.39
C GLU A 288 4.85 -13.04 -13.52
N TRP A 289 4.41 -12.11 -14.36
CA TRP A 289 3.54 -12.37 -15.51
C TRP A 289 4.28 -12.23 -16.85
N ASP A 290 5.62 -12.28 -16.86
CA ASP A 290 6.47 -12.20 -18.05
C ASP A 290 6.23 -10.95 -18.92
N LEU A 291 5.82 -9.82 -18.30
CA LEU A 291 5.52 -8.58 -19.02
C LEU A 291 6.74 -7.66 -19.19
N ILE A 292 7.83 -7.89 -18.44
CA ILE A 292 9.05 -7.08 -18.45
C ILE A 292 10.32 -7.86 -18.77
N ASP A 293 10.23 -9.14 -19.10
CA ASP A 293 11.40 -9.94 -19.52
C ASP A 293 11.70 -9.71 -21.01
N PHE A 294 12.18 -8.50 -21.33
CA PHE A 294 12.48 -8.11 -22.71
C PHE A 294 13.79 -7.32 -22.78
N GLY A 295 14.56 -7.58 -23.83
CA GLY A 295 15.73 -6.82 -24.20
C GLY A 295 16.75 -6.67 -23.04
N GLU A 296 17.13 -5.45 -22.74
CA GLU A 296 18.11 -5.12 -21.70
C GLU A 296 17.63 -5.32 -20.27
N PHE A 297 16.31 -5.50 -20.06
CA PHE A 297 15.71 -5.71 -18.73
C PHE A 297 15.57 -7.19 -18.38
N ALA A 298 15.93 -8.10 -19.28
CA ALA A 298 15.97 -9.52 -18.96
C ALA A 298 16.84 -9.78 -17.72
N GLY A 299 16.27 -10.50 -16.74
CA GLY A 299 16.93 -10.76 -15.46
C GLY A 299 17.12 -9.52 -14.57
N LEU A 300 16.28 -8.48 -14.72
CA LEU A 300 16.29 -7.33 -13.82
C LEU A 300 16.08 -7.79 -12.37
N SER A 301 17.04 -7.46 -11.50
CA SER A 301 16.89 -7.66 -10.06
C SER A 301 15.97 -6.59 -9.50
N LEU A 302 14.99 -7.00 -8.69
CA LEU A 302 14.10 -6.10 -7.95
C LEU A 302 14.53 -6.00 -6.48
N PRO A 303 14.15 -4.93 -5.76
CA PRO A 303 14.47 -4.79 -4.35
C PRO A 303 14.07 -5.99 -3.49
N GLN A 304 12.98 -6.69 -3.83
CA GLN A 304 12.51 -7.89 -3.11
C GLN A 304 13.48 -9.09 -3.23
N ASP A 305 14.26 -9.18 -4.31
CA ASP A 305 15.15 -10.34 -4.58
C ASP A 305 16.38 -10.38 -3.70
N ASN A 306 16.77 -9.30 -3.13
CA ASN A 306 17.78 -9.13 -2.11
C ASN A 306 18.93 -8.21 -2.44
N THR A 307 19.71 -8.05 -3.24
CA THR A 307 20.96 -7.29 -3.15
C THR A 307 21.45 -6.81 -4.49
N GLY A 308 21.80 -5.55 -4.54
CA GLY A 308 22.44 -4.99 -5.73
C GLY A 308 21.44 -4.65 -6.84
N CYS A 309 20.17 -4.40 -6.48
CA CYS A 309 19.26 -3.77 -7.41
C CYS A 309 19.82 -2.39 -7.75
N ASP A 310 20.05 -2.14 -9.03
CA ASP A 310 20.43 -0.83 -9.54
C ASP A 310 19.17 0.04 -9.70
N PRO A 311 19.02 1.11 -8.88
CA PRO A 311 17.82 1.94 -8.94
C PRO A 311 17.67 2.69 -10.26
N LEU A 312 18.75 3.02 -10.96
CA LEU A 312 18.67 3.66 -12.28
C LEU A 312 18.07 2.69 -13.30
N ARG A 313 18.59 1.47 -13.36
CA ARG A 313 18.07 0.44 -14.27
C ARG A 313 16.61 0.07 -13.97
N LEU A 314 16.23 0.08 -12.68
CA LEU A 314 14.85 -0.11 -12.26
C LEU A 314 13.93 1.00 -12.78
N LEU A 315 14.35 2.26 -12.65
CA LEU A 315 13.59 3.41 -13.12
C LEU A 315 13.53 3.50 -14.66
N ASP A 316 14.58 3.08 -15.37
CA ASP A 316 14.57 2.97 -16.83
C ASP A 316 13.55 1.91 -17.29
N CYS A 317 13.55 0.72 -16.65
CA CYS A 317 12.54 -0.31 -16.90
C CYS A 317 11.12 0.21 -16.64
N TRP A 318 10.92 0.91 -15.52
CA TRP A 318 9.65 1.55 -15.21
C TRP A 318 9.20 2.54 -16.29
N GLY A 319 10.12 3.39 -16.77
CA GLY A 319 9.86 4.36 -17.81
C GLY A 319 9.28 3.71 -19.07
N GLU A 320 9.91 2.62 -19.55
CA GLU A 320 9.39 1.88 -20.70
C GLU A 320 8.10 1.13 -20.41
N PHE A 321 8.01 0.46 -19.26
CA PHE A 321 6.84 -0.33 -18.91
C PHE A 321 5.61 0.54 -18.71
N SER A 322 5.72 1.67 -18.00
CA SER A 322 4.59 2.57 -17.74
C SER A 322 3.99 3.16 -19.01
N VAL A 323 4.81 3.44 -20.03
CA VAL A 323 4.31 3.87 -21.36
C VAL A 323 3.46 2.78 -22.02
N LYS A 324 3.92 1.51 -21.96
CA LYS A 324 3.16 0.36 -22.52
C LYS A 324 1.85 0.15 -21.74
N LEU A 325 1.90 0.24 -20.42
CA LEU A 325 0.72 0.11 -19.54
C LEU A 325 -0.32 1.22 -19.84
N ASN A 326 0.15 2.47 -19.97
CA ASN A 326 -0.72 3.59 -20.35
C ASN A 326 -1.34 3.39 -21.73
N ALA A 327 -0.58 2.89 -22.71
CA ALA A 327 -1.08 2.59 -24.04
C ALA A 327 -2.18 1.51 -24.01
N LEU A 328 -2.02 0.45 -23.20
CA LEU A 328 -3.05 -0.57 -23.00
C LEU A 328 -4.32 0.02 -22.38
N ASN A 329 -4.20 0.84 -21.32
CA ASN A 329 -5.34 1.50 -20.71
C ASN A 329 -6.10 2.38 -21.73
N ARG A 330 -5.38 3.20 -22.51
CA ARG A 330 -5.98 4.03 -23.55
C ARG A 330 -6.70 3.18 -24.61
N SER A 331 -6.16 2.01 -24.97
CA SER A 331 -6.80 1.08 -25.92
C SER A 331 -8.13 0.53 -25.39
N MET A 332 -8.31 0.48 -24.07
CA MET A 332 -9.56 0.09 -23.41
C MET A 332 -10.49 1.27 -23.10
N GLY A 333 -10.12 2.50 -23.50
CA GLY A 333 -10.89 3.72 -23.20
C GLY A 333 -10.75 4.21 -21.75
N LEU A 334 -9.70 3.80 -21.05
CA LEU A 334 -9.40 4.20 -19.67
C LEU A 334 -8.34 5.32 -19.64
N ALA A 335 -8.30 6.05 -18.52
CA ALA A 335 -7.22 7.00 -18.24
C ALA A 335 -5.89 6.27 -18.08
N ASP A 336 -4.78 7.02 -18.17
CA ASP A 336 -3.46 6.49 -17.93
C ASP A 336 -3.37 5.86 -16.53
N ALA A 337 -2.82 4.65 -16.46
CA ALA A 337 -2.60 3.96 -15.19
C ALA A 337 -1.54 4.67 -14.34
N TYR A 338 -0.57 5.30 -14.98
CA TYR A 338 0.47 6.09 -14.35
C TYR A 338 0.68 7.41 -15.12
N PRO A 339 -0.03 8.50 -14.75
CA PRO A 339 0.01 9.77 -15.49
C PRO A 339 1.16 10.70 -15.08
N PHE A 340 2.12 10.23 -14.28
CA PHE A 340 3.19 11.04 -13.72
C PHE A 340 4.44 11.04 -14.59
N VAL A 341 5.19 12.14 -14.55
CA VAL A 341 6.46 12.28 -15.28
C VAL A 341 7.61 12.25 -14.28
N ILE A 342 8.49 11.27 -14.42
CA ILE A 342 9.71 11.16 -13.62
C ILE A 342 10.81 11.97 -14.32
N ASN A 343 10.98 13.22 -13.90
CA ASN A 343 12.11 14.04 -14.34
C ASN A 343 13.36 13.74 -13.49
N ARG A 344 14.50 14.39 -13.79
CA ARG A 344 15.77 14.12 -13.10
C ARG A 344 15.73 14.41 -11.60
N ALA A 345 15.00 15.43 -11.16
CA ALA A 345 14.89 15.77 -9.74
C ALA A 345 14.09 14.69 -9.00
N VAL A 346 12.93 14.27 -9.56
CA VAL A 346 12.12 13.20 -9.03
C VAL A 346 12.88 11.85 -9.04
N GLN A 347 13.65 11.59 -10.10
CA GLN A 347 14.51 10.40 -10.17
C GLN A 347 15.52 10.35 -9.00
N ASN A 348 16.18 11.47 -8.70
CA ASN A 348 17.12 11.54 -7.58
C ASN A 348 16.43 11.29 -6.22
N LYS A 349 15.22 11.79 -6.02
CA LYS A 349 14.40 11.54 -4.83
C LYS A 349 14.03 10.07 -4.70
N LEU A 350 13.57 9.42 -5.77
CA LEU A 350 13.26 7.98 -5.81
C LEU A 350 14.49 7.11 -5.50
N ILE A 351 15.67 7.48 -6.02
CA ILE A 351 16.95 6.82 -5.70
C ILE A 351 17.27 6.98 -4.21
N THR A 352 17.07 8.16 -3.65
CA THR A 352 17.31 8.39 -2.21
C THR A 352 16.39 7.55 -1.34
N VAL A 353 15.10 7.42 -1.69
CA VAL A 353 14.18 6.49 -1.00
C VAL A 353 14.71 5.06 -1.09
N HIS A 354 15.15 4.62 -2.28
CA HIS A 354 15.73 3.28 -2.46
C HIS A 354 16.93 3.04 -1.54
N GLU A 355 17.87 3.98 -1.50
CA GLU A 355 19.09 3.91 -0.68
C GLU A 355 18.76 3.82 0.81
N VAL A 356 17.84 4.66 1.31
CA VAL A 356 17.40 4.65 2.71
C VAL A 356 16.79 3.30 3.09
N LEU A 357 15.88 2.77 2.26
CA LEU A 357 15.24 1.49 2.53
C LEU A 357 16.22 0.31 2.42
N GLN A 358 17.16 0.37 1.50
CA GLN A 358 18.21 -0.66 1.37
C GLN A 358 19.14 -0.68 2.60
N ALA A 359 19.55 0.48 3.10
CA ALA A 359 20.36 0.59 4.31
C ALA A 359 19.63 0.02 5.54
N ALA A 360 18.34 0.35 5.70
CA ALA A 360 17.52 -0.17 6.80
C ALA A 360 17.43 -1.71 6.79
N ARG A 361 17.30 -2.33 5.62
CA ARG A 361 17.26 -3.80 5.46
C ARG A 361 18.58 -4.47 5.85
N LEU A 362 19.71 -3.87 5.46
CA LEU A 362 21.04 -4.42 5.78
C LEU A 362 21.31 -4.40 7.29
N THR A 363 20.85 -3.36 7.98
CA THR A 363 20.97 -3.25 9.44
C THR A 363 20.16 -4.33 10.16
N GLN A 364 18.97 -4.66 9.69
CA GLN A 364 18.12 -5.71 10.25
C GLN A 364 18.65 -7.13 10.00
N ALA A 365 19.31 -7.37 8.87
CA ALA A 365 19.91 -8.68 8.56
C ALA A 365 21.19 -8.97 9.36
N ALA A 366 21.75 -7.96 10.03
CA ALA A 366 22.98 -8.07 10.84
C ALA A 366 22.69 -8.33 12.33
N VAL A 367 21.43 -8.26 12.77
CA VAL A 367 20.95 -8.55 14.12
C VAL A 367 20.24 -9.89 14.15
#